data_d42fff67c48d80639f40781ba8fbd35b
#
_entry.id   d42fff67c48d80639f40781ba8fbd35b
#
_cell.length_a   1.000
_cell.length_b   1.000
_cell.length_c   1.000
_cell.angle_alpha   90.00
_cell.angle_beta   90.00
_cell.angle_gamma   90.00
#
_symmetry.space_group_name_H-M   'P 1'
#
loop_
_entity.id
_entity.type
_entity.pdbx_description
1 polymer ?
#
loop_
_entity_poly.entity_id
_entity_poly.type
_entity_poly.pdbx_seq_one_letter_code
_entity_poly.pdbx_strand_id
1 'polypeptide(L)'
;MEIEIKKHLLHFKKPSGTSRGILYDKPSWILSSNLPNGKIAQGECSIIPGLSPDFINEQLYEAQLSKLIQQFSSWKIEDFIDEKLFQGEKWKQFLSEWSAFPSLIFGMESLAREILHQGSGILFDSAFSRKEKSIPINGLIWMGDESFMLDQMEEKLANGFSTIKMKVGAIEWIKERTLLEQLRRRFSSKELTIRVDANGAFTPESAIPILAQLSELEVHSIEQPIQAGQLSAMNELCKQSPIAIALDEEMIGVYDYHHKESLLQIITPQFIVLKPSLHGGFTGCQEWIKLAESYGIAWWLTSALESSIGLNAVAQFTATYQNDLPQGLGTGGLYTNNFESSLVVANGQLSMI
;
A
#
# COMPACT_ATOMS: atom_id res chain seq x y z
N MET A 1 8.18 -6.81 28.07
CA MET A 1 6.98 -6.04 27.61
C MET A 1 5.87 -7.02 27.32
N GLU A 2 4.64 -6.72 27.76
CA GLU A 2 3.47 -7.53 27.44
C GLU A 2 2.82 -6.99 26.18
N ILE A 3 2.58 -7.87 25.21
CA ILE A 3 1.89 -7.57 23.97
C ILE A 3 0.67 -8.47 23.88
N GLU A 4 -0.50 -7.86 23.81
CA GLU A 4 -1.76 -8.54 23.52
C GLU A 4 -2.01 -8.60 22.02
N ILE A 5 -2.58 -9.72 21.56
CA ILE A 5 -3.04 -9.87 20.16
C ILE A 5 -4.56 -9.95 20.15
N LYS A 6 -5.17 -9.19 19.28
CA LYS A 6 -6.60 -9.31 19.01
C LYS A 6 -6.85 -9.38 17.50
N LYS A 7 -7.42 -10.50 17.05
CA LYS A 7 -7.94 -10.60 15.67
C LYS A 7 -9.14 -9.68 15.51
N HIS A 8 -9.15 -8.91 14.43
CA HIS A 8 -10.25 -8.05 14.03
C HIS A 8 -10.63 -8.36 12.58
N LEU A 9 -11.87 -8.79 12.35
CA LEU A 9 -12.38 -9.03 11.01
C LEU A 9 -13.05 -7.76 10.52
N LEU A 10 -12.41 -7.10 9.55
CA LEU A 10 -12.93 -5.90 8.91
C LEU A 10 -14.00 -6.27 7.89
N HIS A 11 -15.18 -5.65 7.94
CA HIS A 11 -16.30 -5.88 7.02
C HIS A 11 -16.41 -4.74 6.01
N PHE A 12 -16.30 -5.05 4.72
CA PHE A 12 -16.45 -4.04 3.68
C PHE A 12 -17.87 -3.49 3.61
N LYS A 13 -18.03 -2.18 3.43
CA LYS A 13 -19.33 -1.53 3.19
C LYS A 13 -19.97 -1.96 1.88
N LYS A 14 -19.15 -2.21 0.86
CA LYS A 14 -19.52 -2.72 -0.46
C LYS A 14 -18.55 -3.82 -0.85
N PRO A 15 -18.99 -4.89 -1.53
CA PRO A 15 -18.08 -5.90 -2.05
C PRO A 15 -16.98 -5.25 -2.91
N SER A 16 -15.73 -5.58 -2.63
CA SER A 16 -14.59 -4.97 -3.30
C SER A 16 -13.98 -5.95 -4.30
N GLY A 17 -14.21 -5.68 -5.59
CA GLY A 17 -13.71 -6.52 -6.69
C GLY A 17 -12.21 -6.36 -6.89
N THR A 18 -11.48 -7.47 -6.83
CA THR A 18 -10.06 -7.55 -7.14
C THR A 18 -9.80 -8.57 -8.23
N SER A 19 -8.61 -8.60 -8.81
CA SER A 19 -8.20 -9.66 -9.76
C SER A 19 -8.23 -11.06 -9.18
N ARG A 20 -8.27 -11.20 -7.84
CA ARG A 20 -8.29 -12.48 -7.11
C ARG A 20 -9.69 -12.86 -6.61
N GLY A 21 -10.70 -12.07 -6.93
CA GLY A 21 -12.07 -12.28 -6.49
C GLY A 21 -12.65 -11.10 -5.71
N ILE A 22 -13.83 -11.30 -5.16
CA ILE A 22 -14.57 -10.28 -4.41
C ILE A 22 -14.28 -10.44 -2.92
N LEU A 23 -13.84 -9.35 -2.29
CA LEU A 23 -13.62 -9.29 -0.86
C LEU A 23 -14.88 -8.75 -0.17
N TYR A 24 -15.37 -9.49 0.82
CA TYR A 24 -16.45 -9.09 1.73
C TYR A 24 -15.89 -8.74 3.10
N ASP A 25 -14.85 -9.45 3.52
CA ASP A 25 -14.19 -9.32 4.80
C ASP A 25 -12.67 -9.37 4.64
N LYS A 26 -11.96 -8.80 5.61
CA LYS A 26 -10.50 -8.83 5.65
C LYS A 26 -10.03 -9.02 7.09
N PRO A 27 -9.28 -10.10 7.41
CA PRO A 27 -8.71 -10.26 8.73
C PRO A 27 -7.51 -9.33 8.95
N SER A 28 -7.39 -8.84 10.16
CA SER A 28 -6.22 -8.12 10.68
C SER A 28 -5.98 -8.56 12.12
N TRP A 29 -4.73 -8.50 12.59
CA TRP A 29 -4.38 -8.74 13.99
C TRP A 29 -3.78 -7.48 14.57
N ILE A 30 -4.41 -6.99 15.62
CA ILE A 30 -3.97 -5.80 16.33
C ILE A 30 -3.06 -6.21 17.48
N LEU A 31 -1.84 -5.72 17.47
CA LEU A 31 -0.89 -5.81 18.56
C LEU A 31 -1.13 -4.61 19.48
N SER A 32 -1.20 -4.84 20.79
CA SER A 32 -1.42 -3.78 21.77
C SER A 32 -0.49 -3.94 22.96
N SER A 33 0.01 -2.84 23.49
CA SER A 33 0.80 -2.81 24.73
C SER A 33 0.36 -1.65 25.62
N ASN A 34 0.10 -1.96 26.90
CA ASN A 34 -0.25 -0.95 27.89
C ASN A 34 1.01 -0.16 28.31
N LEU A 35 0.93 1.15 28.29
CA LEU A 35 2.04 2.05 28.61
C LEU A 35 1.92 2.57 30.05
N PRO A 36 3.06 2.95 30.72
CA PRO A 36 3.05 3.48 32.08
C PRO A 36 2.19 4.75 32.27
N ASN A 37 1.94 5.51 31.21
CA ASN A 37 1.11 6.70 31.22
C ASN A 37 -0.40 6.40 31.10
N GLY A 38 -0.80 5.12 31.10
CA GLY A 38 -2.18 4.67 30.99
C GLY A 38 -2.73 4.64 29.56
N LYS A 39 -1.95 4.99 28.55
CA LYS A 39 -2.33 4.86 27.14
C LYS A 39 -1.98 3.48 26.60
N ILE A 40 -2.52 3.16 25.44
CA ILE A 40 -2.29 1.90 24.72
C ILE A 40 -1.57 2.22 23.41
N ALA A 41 -0.39 1.63 23.22
CA ALA A 41 0.28 1.64 21.93
C ALA A 41 -0.26 0.49 21.08
N GLN A 42 -0.42 0.72 19.75
CA GLN A 42 -0.98 -0.26 18.84
C GLN A 42 -0.17 -0.38 17.55
N GLY A 43 -0.20 -1.58 16.97
CA GLY A 43 0.28 -1.86 15.62
C GLY A 43 -0.64 -2.85 14.93
N GLU A 44 -0.71 -2.84 13.61
CA GLU A 44 -1.56 -3.72 12.83
C GLU A 44 -0.75 -4.67 11.97
N CYS A 45 -0.89 -5.97 12.19
CA CYS A 45 -0.46 -7.00 11.26
C CYS A 45 -1.58 -7.22 10.24
N SER A 46 -1.45 -6.57 9.09
CA SER A 46 -2.48 -6.52 8.05
C SER A 46 -2.16 -7.48 6.93
N ILE A 47 -3.10 -8.36 6.58
CA ILE A 47 -2.93 -9.32 5.48
C ILE A 47 -4.07 -9.25 4.49
N ILE A 48 -3.79 -9.60 3.24
CA ILE A 48 -4.80 -9.85 2.21
C ILE A 48 -4.67 -11.32 1.81
N PRO A 49 -5.67 -12.18 2.11
CA PRO A 49 -5.64 -13.58 1.70
C PRO A 49 -5.39 -13.73 0.19
N GLY A 50 -4.48 -14.62 -0.20
CA GLY A 50 -4.09 -14.85 -1.59
C GLY A 50 -3.11 -13.80 -2.17
N LEU A 51 -2.73 -12.76 -1.40
CA LEU A 51 -1.73 -11.78 -1.80
C LEU A 51 -0.56 -11.70 -0.81
N SER A 52 -0.85 -11.64 0.49
CA SER A 52 0.18 -11.54 1.53
C SER A 52 1.01 -12.83 1.56
N PRO A 53 2.32 -12.75 1.33
CA PRO A 53 3.18 -13.93 1.17
C PRO A 53 3.38 -14.68 2.47
N ASP A 54 3.20 -14.02 3.61
CA ASP A 54 3.32 -14.57 4.95
C ASP A 54 2.01 -15.16 5.50
N PHE A 55 0.95 -15.20 4.69
CA PHE A 55 -0.35 -15.76 5.09
C PHE A 55 -0.75 -16.98 4.27
N ILE A 56 -0.69 -18.15 4.86
CA ILE A 56 -1.19 -19.42 4.29
C ILE A 56 -2.60 -19.70 4.83
N ASN A 57 -2.75 -19.68 6.14
CA ASN A 57 -4.01 -19.80 6.87
C ASN A 57 -3.88 -19.17 8.26
N GLU A 58 -5.03 -18.97 8.92
CA GLU A 58 -5.08 -18.30 10.23
C GLU A 58 -4.26 -19.04 11.31
N GLN A 59 -4.38 -20.36 11.38
CA GLN A 59 -3.71 -21.17 12.41
C GLN A 59 -2.18 -21.03 12.32
N LEU A 60 -1.62 -21.10 11.12
CA LEU A 60 -0.18 -20.94 10.91
C LEU A 60 0.26 -19.51 11.17
N TYR A 61 -0.55 -18.54 10.78
CA TYR A 61 -0.26 -17.12 11.00
C TYR A 61 -0.26 -16.77 12.49
N GLU A 62 -1.25 -17.22 13.25
CA GLU A 62 -1.33 -17.01 14.70
C GLU A 62 -0.21 -17.73 15.46
N ALA A 63 0.25 -18.87 14.95
CA ALA A 63 1.43 -19.54 15.49
C ALA A 63 2.71 -18.69 15.30
N GLN A 64 2.86 -17.98 14.18
CA GLN A 64 3.98 -17.05 13.97
C GLN A 64 3.84 -15.80 14.86
N LEU A 65 2.64 -15.22 14.97
CA LEU A 65 2.37 -14.13 15.92
C LEU A 65 2.76 -14.50 17.35
N SER A 66 2.42 -15.71 17.79
CA SER A 66 2.77 -16.18 19.13
C SER A 66 4.28 -16.27 19.33
N LYS A 67 5.04 -16.76 18.34
CA LYS A 67 6.53 -16.77 18.38
C LYS A 67 7.09 -15.37 18.41
N LEU A 68 6.56 -14.46 17.60
CA LEU A 68 6.95 -13.05 17.57
C LEU A 68 6.82 -12.42 18.96
N ILE A 69 5.67 -12.58 19.62
CA ILE A 69 5.44 -12.03 20.95
C ILE A 69 6.37 -12.65 21.98
N GLN A 70 6.60 -13.97 21.92
CA GLN A 70 7.54 -14.65 22.80
C GLN A 70 8.95 -14.04 22.67
N GLN A 71 9.40 -13.73 21.47
CA GLN A 71 10.69 -13.05 21.26
C GLN A 71 10.73 -11.67 21.93
N PHE A 72 9.65 -10.89 21.80
CA PHE A 72 9.56 -9.55 22.38
C PHE A 72 9.23 -9.53 23.89
N SER A 73 8.86 -10.67 24.49
CA SER A 73 8.58 -10.74 25.93
C SER A 73 9.76 -10.32 26.82
N SER A 74 11.00 -10.52 26.35
CA SER A 74 12.25 -10.12 27.03
C SER A 74 12.58 -8.63 26.87
N TRP A 75 11.90 -7.90 25.97
CA TRP A 75 12.13 -6.48 25.78
C TRP A 75 11.34 -5.67 26.81
N LYS A 76 11.87 -4.51 27.19
CA LYS A 76 11.21 -3.58 28.10
C LYS A 76 10.69 -2.38 27.33
N ILE A 77 9.72 -1.65 27.88
CA ILE A 77 9.21 -0.41 27.26
C ILE A 77 10.33 0.62 27.13
N GLU A 78 11.26 0.65 28.09
CA GLU A 78 12.41 1.53 28.08
C GLU A 78 13.38 1.28 26.92
N ASP A 79 13.33 0.10 26.30
CA ASP A 79 14.13 -0.20 25.09
C ASP A 79 13.63 0.59 23.88
N PHE A 80 12.39 1.11 23.91
CA PHE A 80 11.71 1.79 22.81
C PHE A 80 11.65 3.33 22.94
N ILE A 81 12.43 3.92 23.83
CA ILE A 81 12.39 5.38 24.10
C ILE A 81 13.31 6.22 23.20
N ASP A 82 14.14 5.60 22.37
CA ASP A 82 15.12 6.29 21.52
C ASP A 82 15.04 5.75 20.08
N GLU A 83 15.01 6.63 19.09
CA GLU A 83 15.07 6.32 17.65
C GLU A 83 16.27 5.42 17.27
N LYS A 84 17.35 5.45 18.07
CA LYS A 84 18.52 4.57 17.87
C LYS A 84 18.19 3.09 17.95
N LEU A 85 17.05 2.72 18.58
CA LEU A 85 16.56 1.36 18.58
C LEU A 85 16.52 0.79 17.15
N PHE A 86 15.94 1.54 16.20
CA PHE A 86 15.75 1.10 14.82
C PHE A 86 17.04 0.95 14.02
N GLN A 87 18.17 1.42 14.56
CA GLN A 87 19.52 1.26 14.00
C GLN A 87 20.35 0.23 14.74
N GLY A 88 19.88 -0.24 15.92
CA GLY A 88 20.58 -1.17 16.79
C GLY A 88 20.64 -2.60 16.26
N GLU A 89 21.67 -3.34 16.64
CA GLU A 89 21.89 -4.74 16.18
C GLU A 89 20.72 -5.67 16.55
N LYS A 90 20.12 -5.48 17.73
CA LYS A 90 18.97 -6.27 18.18
C LYS A 90 17.75 -6.10 17.26
N TRP A 91 17.52 -4.86 16.76
CA TRP A 91 16.44 -4.58 15.80
C TRP A 91 16.76 -5.14 14.41
N LYS A 92 17.99 -5.00 13.94
CA LYS A 92 18.45 -5.58 12.68
C LYS A 92 18.34 -7.10 12.68
N GLN A 93 18.68 -7.74 13.79
CA GLN A 93 18.51 -9.19 13.94
C GLN A 93 17.03 -9.58 13.83
N PHE A 94 16.14 -8.86 14.52
CA PHE A 94 14.70 -9.06 14.38
C PHE A 94 14.25 -8.95 12.93
N LEU A 95 14.61 -7.89 12.21
CA LEU A 95 14.25 -7.71 10.81
C LEU A 95 14.76 -8.83 9.90
N SER A 96 15.99 -9.29 10.15
CA SER A 96 16.58 -10.41 9.39
C SER A 96 15.86 -11.75 9.65
N GLU A 97 15.55 -12.05 10.92
CA GLU A 97 14.86 -13.29 11.29
C GLU A 97 13.43 -13.36 10.76
N TRP A 98 12.76 -12.20 10.67
CA TRP A 98 11.35 -12.09 10.24
C TRP A 98 11.19 -11.57 8.81
N SER A 99 12.25 -11.49 8.02
CA SER A 99 12.23 -10.91 6.67
C SER A 99 11.15 -11.49 5.75
N ALA A 100 10.83 -12.78 5.88
CA ALA A 100 9.76 -13.45 5.12
C ALA A 100 8.33 -13.17 5.65
N PHE A 101 8.18 -12.34 6.70
CA PHE A 101 6.90 -12.01 7.34
C PHE A 101 6.65 -10.49 7.33
N PRO A 102 6.42 -9.90 6.15
CA PRO A 102 6.34 -8.45 6.00
C PRO A 102 5.22 -7.81 6.82
N SER A 103 4.07 -8.48 6.98
CA SER A 103 2.96 -7.94 7.76
C SER A 103 3.27 -7.94 9.27
N LEU A 104 4.04 -8.91 9.76
CA LEU A 104 4.47 -8.96 11.16
C LEU A 104 5.51 -7.88 11.45
N ILE A 105 6.44 -7.65 10.52
CA ILE A 105 7.40 -6.53 10.64
C ILE A 105 6.65 -5.22 10.69
N PHE A 106 5.71 -4.98 9.77
CA PHE A 106 4.92 -3.75 9.74
C PHE A 106 4.16 -3.51 11.06
N GLY A 107 3.52 -4.56 11.59
CA GLY A 107 2.82 -4.49 12.87
C GLY A 107 3.74 -4.13 14.04
N MET A 108 4.91 -4.76 14.11
CA MET A 108 5.88 -4.51 15.18
C MET A 108 6.58 -3.15 15.04
N GLU A 109 6.92 -2.72 13.84
CA GLU A 109 7.47 -1.38 13.61
C GLU A 109 6.48 -0.29 13.99
N SER A 110 5.19 -0.49 13.66
CA SER A 110 4.11 0.43 14.04
C SER A 110 3.94 0.48 15.56
N LEU A 111 3.87 -0.68 16.21
CA LEU A 111 3.78 -0.76 17.67
C LEU A 111 4.99 -0.10 18.35
N ALA A 112 6.20 -0.39 17.89
CA ALA A 112 7.44 0.16 18.45
C ALA A 112 7.47 1.69 18.37
N ARG A 113 7.01 2.27 17.25
CA ARG A 113 6.91 3.73 17.08
C ARG A 113 5.81 4.35 17.94
N GLU A 114 4.69 3.68 18.09
CA GLU A 114 3.65 4.10 19.03
C GLU A 114 4.16 4.10 20.49
N ILE A 115 4.96 3.12 20.87
CA ILE A 115 5.60 3.09 22.21
C ILE A 115 6.60 4.26 22.35
N LEU A 116 7.45 4.48 21.36
CA LEU A 116 8.42 5.58 21.33
C LEU A 116 7.71 6.94 21.54
N HIS A 117 6.56 7.13 20.91
CA HIS A 117 5.75 8.35 21.02
C HIS A 117 4.64 8.26 22.09
N GLN A 118 4.79 7.33 23.05
CA GLN A 118 3.96 7.21 24.26
C GLN A 118 2.45 7.06 23.98
N GLY A 119 2.08 6.34 22.92
CA GLY A 119 0.68 6.07 22.57
C GLY A 119 -0.09 7.34 22.19
N SER A 120 0.57 8.26 21.51
CA SER A 120 -0.02 9.55 21.11
C SER A 120 -0.80 9.49 19.78
N GLY A 121 -0.74 8.37 19.05
CA GLY A 121 -1.21 8.26 17.67
C GLY A 121 -0.22 8.84 16.65
N ILE A 122 0.91 9.35 17.13
CA ILE A 122 2.00 9.85 16.29
C ILE A 122 3.07 8.77 16.21
N LEU A 123 3.41 8.35 14.98
CA LEU A 123 4.46 7.39 14.70
C LEU A 123 5.71 8.06 14.11
N PHE A 124 5.50 9.15 13.38
CA PHE A 124 6.55 9.94 12.74
C PHE A 124 6.23 11.43 12.89
N ASP A 125 7.19 12.19 13.41
CA ASP A 125 7.06 13.65 13.44
C ASP A 125 7.27 14.25 12.05
N SER A 126 6.25 14.92 11.54
CA SER A 126 6.22 15.53 10.22
C SER A 126 5.21 16.68 10.18
N ALA A 127 5.24 17.49 9.14
CA ALA A 127 4.23 18.52 8.92
C ALA A 127 2.80 17.92 8.81
N PHE A 128 2.67 16.68 8.35
CA PHE A 128 1.40 15.96 8.30
C PHE A 128 0.89 15.61 9.71
N SER A 129 1.74 14.97 10.53
CA SER A 129 1.36 14.59 11.91
C SER A 129 1.14 15.80 12.82
N ARG A 130 1.76 16.95 12.51
CA ARG A 130 1.48 18.23 13.15
C ARG A 130 0.29 19.00 12.57
N LYS A 131 -0.46 18.39 11.62
CA LYS A 131 -1.67 18.96 10.97
C LYS A 131 -1.38 20.23 10.14
N GLU A 132 -0.17 20.39 9.67
CA GLU A 132 0.29 21.56 8.90
C GLU A 132 0.22 21.31 7.38
N LYS A 133 0.28 20.04 6.94
CA LYS A 133 0.29 19.62 5.54
C LYS A 133 -0.58 18.39 5.32
N SER A 134 -1.25 18.35 4.17
CA SER A 134 -1.99 17.16 3.70
C SER A 134 -1.17 16.38 2.69
N ILE A 135 -1.55 15.12 2.45
CA ILE A 135 -0.98 14.24 1.42
C ILE A 135 -1.94 14.18 0.24
N PRO A 136 -1.50 14.49 -1.00
CA PRO A 136 -2.32 14.28 -2.18
C PRO A 136 -2.56 12.77 -2.38
N ILE A 137 -3.81 12.39 -2.67
CA ILE A 137 -4.19 10.99 -2.86
C ILE A 137 -4.99 10.78 -4.14
N ASN A 138 -4.90 9.59 -4.72
CA ASN A 138 -5.77 9.20 -5.82
C ASN A 138 -7.09 8.62 -5.34
N GLY A 139 -8.16 8.85 -6.09
CA GLY A 139 -9.43 8.15 -5.95
C GLY A 139 -9.36 6.77 -6.59
N LEU A 140 -9.73 5.72 -5.86
CA LEU A 140 -9.76 4.34 -6.38
C LEU A 140 -11.14 4.01 -6.93
N ILE A 141 -11.18 3.47 -8.16
CA ILE A 141 -12.35 2.89 -8.81
C ILE A 141 -12.17 1.37 -8.81
N TRP A 142 -13.00 0.69 -8.04
CA TRP A 142 -13.01 -0.77 -7.94
C TRP A 142 -13.59 -1.40 -9.19
N MET A 143 -13.15 -2.63 -9.48
CA MET A 143 -13.73 -3.47 -10.55
C MET A 143 -15.20 -3.75 -10.28
N GLY A 144 -16.01 -3.76 -11.36
CA GLY A 144 -17.42 -4.05 -11.32
C GLY A 144 -18.01 -3.95 -12.71
N ASP A 145 -19.35 -3.90 -12.81
CA ASP A 145 -20.00 -3.57 -14.06
C ASP A 145 -19.84 -2.07 -14.41
N GLU A 146 -20.19 -1.71 -15.64
CA GLU A 146 -20.01 -0.36 -16.16
C GLU A 146 -20.72 0.71 -15.30
N SER A 147 -21.96 0.44 -14.87
CA SER A 147 -22.73 1.37 -14.04
C SER A 147 -22.08 1.60 -12.69
N PHE A 148 -21.64 0.54 -12.03
CA PHE A 148 -20.95 0.61 -10.73
C PHE A 148 -19.63 1.38 -10.82
N MET A 149 -18.87 1.20 -11.90
CA MET A 149 -17.62 1.94 -12.10
C MET A 149 -17.88 3.41 -12.39
N LEU A 150 -18.91 3.74 -13.20
CA LEU A 150 -19.33 5.12 -13.47
C LEU A 150 -19.76 5.85 -12.19
N ASP A 151 -20.58 5.21 -11.35
CA ASP A 151 -21.03 5.81 -10.09
C ASP A 151 -19.86 6.17 -9.17
N GLN A 152 -18.86 5.29 -9.08
CA GLN A 152 -17.65 5.55 -8.31
C GLN A 152 -16.83 6.71 -8.90
N MET A 153 -16.72 6.77 -10.23
CA MET A 153 -16.02 7.86 -10.92
C MET A 153 -16.67 9.21 -10.61
N GLU A 154 -18.00 9.30 -10.75
CA GLU A 154 -18.74 10.53 -10.42
C GLU A 154 -18.58 10.92 -8.94
N GLU A 155 -18.62 9.95 -8.02
CA GLU A 155 -18.37 10.18 -6.60
C GLU A 155 -16.98 10.79 -6.37
N LYS A 156 -15.93 10.22 -6.99
CA LYS A 156 -14.56 10.73 -6.81
C LYS A 156 -14.38 12.12 -7.41
N LEU A 157 -14.94 12.37 -8.60
CA LEU A 157 -14.90 13.68 -9.23
C LEU A 157 -15.63 14.73 -8.41
N ALA A 158 -16.83 14.41 -7.88
CA ALA A 158 -17.59 15.30 -7.01
C ALA A 158 -16.84 15.61 -5.71
N ASN A 159 -16.01 14.67 -5.22
CA ASN A 159 -15.15 14.84 -4.05
C ASN A 159 -13.79 15.49 -4.37
N GLY A 160 -13.62 16.11 -5.54
CA GLY A 160 -12.47 16.93 -5.89
C GLY A 160 -11.16 16.18 -6.15
N PHE A 161 -11.22 14.88 -6.46
CA PHE A 161 -10.02 14.14 -6.84
C PHE A 161 -9.53 14.57 -8.23
N SER A 162 -8.29 15.00 -8.32
CA SER A 162 -7.58 15.31 -9.58
C SER A 162 -6.79 14.12 -10.14
N THR A 163 -6.75 13.01 -9.42
CA THR A 163 -6.14 11.75 -9.86
C THR A 163 -7.05 10.59 -9.53
N ILE A 164 -7.35 9.79 -10.55
CA ILE A 164 -8.16 8.57 -10.42
C ILE A 164 -7.30 7.37 -10.82
N LYS A 165 -7.37 6.30 -10.02
CA LYS A 165 -6.83 4.98 -10.35
C LYS A 165 -7.99 4.04 -10.61
N MET A 166 -8.12 3.54 -11.86
CA MET A 166 -9.14 2.58 -12.26
C MET A 166 -8.53 1.19 -12.40
N LYS A 167 -9.15 0.20 -11.78
CA LYS A 167 -8.78 -1.20 -12.00
C LYS A 167 -9.29 -1.67 -13.35
N VAL A 168 -8.45 -2.39 -14.10
CA VAL A 168 -8.74 -2.90 -15.45
C VAL A 168 -8.40 -4.39 -15.55
N GLY A 169 -8.93 -5.05 -16.60
CA GLY A 169 -8.69 -6.48 -16.87
C GLY A 169 -9.70 -7.43 -16.21
N ALA A 170 -10.80 -6.93 -15.65
CA ALA A 170 -11.85 -7.75 -15.06
C ALA A 170 -13.04 -7.98 -15.98
N ILE A 171 -13.29 -7.04 -16.89
CA ILE A 171 -14.36 -7.10 -17.90
C ILE A 171 -13.74 -6.98 -19.29
N GLU A 172 -14.56 -7.05 -20.34
CA GLU A 172 -14.07 -6.87 -21.72
C GLU A 172 -13.39 -5.50 -21.87
N TRP A 173 -12.16 -5.50 -22.39
CA TRP A 173 -11.35 -4.29 -22.56
C TRP A 173 -12.08 -3.14 -23.26
N ILE A 174 -12.93 -3.44 -24.25
CA ILE A 174 -13.68 -2.40 -24.95
C ILE A 174 -14.60 -1.60 -24.02
N LYS A 175 -15.16 -2.23 -22.99
CA LYS A 175 -16.01 -1.57 -21.99
C LYS A 175 -15.17 -0.69 -21.07
N GLU A 176 -14.03 -1.21 -20.59
CA GLU A 176 -13.08 -0.45 -19.76
C GLU A 176 -12.54 0.76 -20.50
N ARG A 177 -12.16 0.57 -21.78
CA ARG A 177 -11.73 1.66 -22.66
C ARG A 177 -12.83 2.73 -22.80
N THR A 178 -14.09 2.33 -23.01
CA THR A 178 -15.23 3.26 -23.14
C THR A 178 -15.37 4.14 -21.89
N LEU A 179 -15.19 3.59 -20.69
CA LEU A 179 -15.19 4.36 -19.44
C LEU A 179 -14.07 5.39 -19.40
N LEU A 180 -12.85 5.00 -19.78
CA LEU A 180 -11.70 5.91 -19.87
C LEU A 180 -11.91 7.01 -20.91
N GLU A 181 -12.49 6.68 -22.06
CA GLU A 181 -12.86 7.66 -23.10
C GLU A 181 -13.90 8.67 -22.59
N GLN A 182 -14.90 8.24 -21.82
CA GLN A 182 -15.89 9.13 -21.22
C GLN A 182 -15.22 10.13 -20.26
N LEU A 183 -14.27 9.67 -19.43
CA LEU A 183 -13.48 10.57 -18.59
C LEU A 183 -12.68 11.59 -19.42
N ARG A 184 -12.00 11.12 -20.44
CA ARG A 184 -11.10 11.94 -21.25
C ARG A 184 -11.86 12.96 -22.13
N ARG A 185 -13.10 12.66 -22.52
CA ARG A 185 -14.02 13.63 -23.18
C ARG A 185 -14.43 14.78 -22.26
N ARG A 186 -14.47 14.55 -20.93
CA ARG A 186 -14.88 15.54 -19.93
C ARG A 186 -13.72 16.33 -19.35
N PHE A 187 -12.55 15.68 -19.22
CA PHE A 187 -11.39 16.24 -18.56
C PHE A 187 -10.13 15.98 -19.39
N SER A 188 -9.38 17.02 -19.66
CA SER A 188 -8.03 16.90 -20.25
C SER A 188 -7.07 16.20 -19.29
N SER A 189 -5.93 15.75 -19.79
CA SER A 189 -4.87 15.15 -18.97
C SER A 189 -4.25 16.13 -17.95
N LYS A 190 -4.41 17.43 -18.17
CA LYS A 190 -3.98 18.49 -17.23
C LYS A 190 -4.95 18.66 -16.06
N GLU A 191 -6.24 18.37 -16.26
CA GLU A 191 -7.28 18.50 -15.23
C GLU A 191 -7.43 17.23 -14.42
N LEU A 192 -7.32 16.06 -15.07
CA LEU A 192 -7.48 14.76 -14.44
C LEU A 192 -6.39 13.79 -14.87
N THR A 193 -5.55 13.42 -13.92
CA THR A 193 -4.60 12.32 -14.08
C THR A 193 -5.32 10.97 -13.98
N ILE A 194 -5.18 10.12 -14.98
CA ILE A 194 -5.73 8.77 -14.96
C ILE A 194 -4.56 7.78 -14.81
N ARG A 195 -4.64 6.93 -13.79
CA ARG A 195 -3.82 5.72 -13.62
C ARG A 195 -4.71 4.50 -13.82
N VAL A 196 -4.18 3.44 -14.37
CA VAL A 196 -4.87 2.15 -14.43
C VAL A 196 -4.06 1.08 -13.72
N ASP A 197 -4.76 0.05 -13.20
CA ASP A 197 -4.14 -1.05 -12.47
C ASP A 197 -4.71 -2.37 -13.00
N ALA A 198 -3.86 -3.14 -13.66
CA ALA A 198 -4.24 -4.40 -14.29
C ALA A 198 -4.06 -5.61 -13.37
N ASN A 199 -3.35 -5.49 -12.25
CA ASN A 199 -3.02 -6.59 -11.34
C ASN A 199 -2.56 -7.87 -12.08
N GLY A 200 -1.79 -7.72 -13.16
CA GLY A 200 -1.27 -8.82 -13.96
C GLY A 200 -2.26 -9.49 -14.90
N ALA A 201 -3.37 -8.84 -15.24
CA ALA A 201 -4.47 -9.47 -16.00
C ALA A 201 -4.13 -9.76 -17.47
N PHE A 202 -3.18 -9.04 -18.07
CA PHE A 202 -2.86 -9.19 -19.49
C PHE A 202 -1.74 -10.21 -19.73
N THR A 203 -1.69 -10.81 -20.93
CA THR A 203 -0.50 -11.50 -21.43
C THR A 203 0.48 -10.47 -22.02
N PRO A 204 1.77 -10.80 -22.17
CA PRO A 204 2.74 -9.90 -22.82
C PRO A 204 2.25 -9.43 -24.22
N GLU A 205 1.67 -10.33 -24.99
CA GLU A 205 1.18 -10.05 -26.35
C GLU A 205 -0.06 -9.14 -26.35
N SER A 206 -1.00 -9.38 -25.41
CA SER A 206 -2.23 -8.57 -25.32
C SER A 206 -1.99 -7.21 -24.67
N ALA A 207 -0.95 -7.07 -23.84
CA ALA A 207 -0.59 -5.81 -23.20
C ALA A 207 -0.16 -4.74 -24.21
N ILE A 208 0.63 -5.09 -25.25
CA ILE A 208 1.17 -4.12 -26.22
C ILE A 208 0.08 -3.26 -26.87
N PRO A 209 -0.95 -3.83 -27.53
CA PRO A 209 -2.00 -3.02 -28.14
C PRO A 209 -2.85 -2.25 -27.12
N ILE A 210 -3.00 -2.76 -25.89
CA ILE A 210 -3.71 -2.06 -24.81
C ILE A 210 -2.91 -0.84 -24.35
N LEU A 211 -1.59 -0.95 -24.17
CA LEU A 211 -0.72 0.16 -23.82
C LEU A 211 -0.76 1.28 -24.87
N ALA A 212 -0.81 0.92 -26.16
CA ALA A 212 -0.98 1.90 -27.23
C ALA A 212 -2.31 2.66 -27.13
N GLN A 213 -3.41 1.94 -26.87
CA GLN A 213 -4.74 2.55 -26.71
C GLN A 213 -4.82 3.41 -25.43
N LEU A 214 -4.16 3.01 -24.35
CA LEU A 214 -4.07 3.83 -23.14
C LEU A 214 -3.28 5.13 -23.38
N SER A 215 -2.26 5.08 -24.23
CA SER A 215 -1.50 6.26 -24.63
C SER A 215 -2.33 7.26 -25.44
N GLU A 216 -3.22 6.78 -26.34
CA GLU A 216 -4.18 7.63 -27.07
C GLU A 216 -5.10 8.41 -26.10
N LEU A 217 -5.38 7.84 -24.94
CA LEU A 217 -6.19 8.43 -23.89
C LEU A 217 -5.34 9.22 -22.86
N GLU A 218 -4.08 9.48 -23.13
CA GLU A 218 -3.16 10.20 -22.25
C GLU A 218 -3.19 9.65 -20.81
N VAL A 219 -3.27 8.29 -20.65
CA VAL A 219 -3.19 7.64 -19.33
C VAL A 219 -1.76 7.82 -18.80
N HIS A 220 -1.65 8.22 -17.55
CA HIS A 220 -0.36 8.52 -16.92
C HIS A 220 0.51 7.26 -16.76
N SER A 221 -0.08 6.19 -16.27
CA SER A 221 0.66 4.94 -15.99
C SER A 221 -0.28 3.75 -15.86
N ILE A 222 0.28 2.56 -16.12
CA ILE A 222 -0.34 1.27 -15.83
C ILE A 222 0.44 0.55 -14.72
N GLU A 223 -0.27 0.07 -13.70
CA GLU A 223 0.27 -0.74 -12.62
C GLU A 223 0.15 -2.22 -12.99
N GLN A 224 1.26 -2.98 -12.88
CA GLN A 224 1.38 -4.41 -13.11
C GLN A 224 0.58 -4.93 -14.32
N PRO A 225 0.98 -4.62 -15.55
CA PRO A 225 0.23 -5.00 -16.75
C PRO A 225 0.14 -6.52 -16.95
N ILE A 226 1.20 -7.27 -16.68
CA ILE A 226 1.28 -8.72 -16.83
C ILE A 226 1.55 -9.41 -15.49
N GLN A 227 1.24 -10.70 -15.42
CA GLN A 227 1.46 -11.50 -14.21
C GLN A 227 2.93 -11.44 -13.76
N ALA A 228 3.15 -11.29 -12.46
CA ALA A 228 4.48 -11.26 -11.85
C ALA A 228 5.28 -12.53 -12.12
N GLY A 229 6.62 -12.40 -12.08
CA GLY A 229 7.57 -13.49 -12.35
C GLY A 229 8.01 -13.61 -13.81
N GLN A 230 7.55 -12.71 -14.69
CA GLN A 230 7.93 -12.67 -16.12
C GLN A 230 8.92 -11.54 -16.39
N LEU A 231 10.08 -11.55 -15.70
CA LEU A 231 11.03 -10.43 -15.69
C LEU A 231 11.44 -9.93 -17.09
N SER A 232 11.75 -10.86 -18.01
CA SER A 232 12.17 -10.49 -19.38
C SER A 232 11.02 -9.84 -20.16
N ALA A 233 9.79 -10.37 -20.06
CA ALA A 233 8.64 -9.81 -20.73
C ALA A 233 8.28 -8.42 -20.14
N MET A 234 8.34 -8.27 -18.82
CA MET A 234 8.12 -6.99 -18.16
C MET A 234 9.17 -5.95 -18.56
N ASN A 235 10.44 -6.34 -18.65
CA ASN A 235 11.51 -5.46 -19.13
C ASN A 235 11.24 -4.99 -20.57
N GLU A 236 10.86 -5.90 -21.48
CA GLU A 236 10.52 -5.52 -22.86
C GLU A 236 9.29 -4.58 -22.91
N LEU A 237 8.28 -4.81 -22.09
CA LEU A 237 7.16 -3.90 -21.97
C LEU A 237 7.60 -2.53 -21.45
N CYS A 238 8.43 -2.45 -20.41
CA CYS A 238 8.95 -1.18 -19.89
C CYS A 238 9.75 -0.37 -20.93
N LYS A 239 10.47 -1.05 -21.83
CA LYS A 239 11.21 -0.40 -22.92
C LYS A 239 10.31 0.09 -24.06
N GLN A 240 9.26 -0.66 -24.39
CA GLN A 240 8.45 -0.43 -25.60
C GLN A 240 7.15 0.34 -25.30
N SER A 241 6.71 0.36 -24.05
CA SER A 241 5.45 0.99 -23.66
C SER A 241 5.46 2.50 -23.94
N PRO A 242 4.43 3.04 -24.61
CA PRO A 242 4.27 4.47 -24.79
C PRO A 242 3.77 5.20 -23.54
N ILE A 243 3.34 4.46 -22.50
CA ILE A 243 2.99 4.99 -21.17
C ILE A 243 3.86 4.36 -20.10
N ALA A 244 4.00 5.04 -18.97
CA ALA A 244 4.82 4.55 -17.87
C ALA A 244 4.23 3.29 -17.23
N ILE A 245 5.10 2.35 -16.84
CA ILE A 245 4.75 1.12 -16.12
C ILE A 245 5.17 1.25 -14.66
N ALA A 246 4.28 0.86 -13.75
CA ALA A 246 4.50 0.77 -12.32
C ALA A 246 4.49 -0.70 -11.87
N LEU A 247 5.52 -1.13 -11.14
CA LEU A 247 5.55 -2.47 -10.54
C LEU A 247 4.81 -2.49 -9.21
N ASP A 248 4.03 -3.53 -8.96
CA ASP A 248 3.36 -3.83 -7.68
C ASP A 248 3.64 -5.28 -7.28
N GLU A 249 2.89 -6.24 -7.80
CA GLU A 249 3.00 -7.66 -7.44
C GLU A 249 4.38 -8.26 -7.75
N GLU A 250 5.13 -7.70 -8.68
CA GLU A 250 6.49 -8.14 -9.02
C GLU A 250 7.44 -8.04 -7.83
N MET A 251 7.21 -7.10 -6.93
CA MET A 251 8.08 -6.83 -5.78
C MET A 251 7.68 -7.60 -4.52
N ILE A 252 6.48 -8.19 -4.49
CA ILE A 252 5.99 -8.94 -3.33
C ILE A 252 6.79 -10.24 -3.18
N GLY A 253 7.33 -10.47 -1.97
CA GLY A 253 8.17 -11.63 -1.69
C GLY A 253 9.66 -11.41 -1.94
N VAL A 254 10.05 -10.23 -2.42
CA VAL A 254 11.47 -9.86 -2.61
C VAL A 254 11.96 -9.06 -1.40
N TYR A 255 12.65 -9.73 -0.47
CA TYR A 255 13.05 -9.13 0.80
C TYR A 255 14.54 -8.80 0.87
N ASP A 256 15.40 -9.60 0.21
CA ASP A 256 16.83 -9.38 0.18
C ASP A 256 17.19 -8.14 -0.62
N TYR A 257 18.08 -7.29 -0.07
CA TYR A 257 18.47 -6.02 -0.68
C TYR A 257 19.07 -6.16 -2.09
N HIS A 258 19.92 -7.17 -2.31
CA HIS A 258 20.54 -7.40 -3.61
C HIS A 258 19.53 -7.96 -4.62
N HIS A 259 18.56 -8.74 -4.17
CA HIS A 259 17.47 -9.18 -5.03
C HIS A 259 16.55 -8.02 -5.43
N LYS A 260 16.26 -7.08 -4.51
CA LYS A 260 15.53 -5.84 -4.82
C LYS A 260 16.27 -5.02 -5.89
N GLU A 261 17.58 -4.82 -5.69
CA GLU A 261 18.43 -4.10 -6.64
C GLU A 261 18.44 -4.77 -8.01
N SER A 262 18.69 -6.08 -8.06
CA SER A 262 18.71 -6.87 -9.29
C SER A 262 17.38 -6.79 -10.05
N LEU A 263 16.24 -6.84 -9.35
CA LEU A 263 14.92 -6.74 -9.96
C LEU A 263 14.75 -5.40 -10.68
N LEU A 264 15.08 -4.30 -10.01
CA LEU A 264 14.98 -2.97 -10.61
C LEU A 264 15.93 -2.79 -11.81
N GLN A 265 17.16 -3.31 -11.72
CA GLN A 265 18.12 -3.29 -12.81
C GLN A 265 17.68 -4.10 -14.03
N ILE A 266 17.04 -5.25 -13.81
CA ILE A 266 16.54 -6.11 -14.88
C ILE A 266 15.34 -5.48 -15.58
N ILE A 267 14.34 -5.03 -14.82
CA ILE A 267 13.06 -4.58 -15.39
C ILE A 267 13.12 -3.13 -15.86
N THR A 268 13.81 -2.26 -15.13
CA THR A 268 13.91 -0.81 -15.40
C THR A 268 12.55 -0.11 -15.55
N PRO A 269 11.65 -0.23 -14.55
CA PRO A 269 10.33 0.39 -14.61
C PRO A 269 10.42 1.91 -14.43
N GLN A 270 9.35 2.64 -14.76
CA GLN A 270 9.28 4.08 -14.51
C GLN A 270 8.80 4.38 -13.08
N PHE A 271 7.99 3.48 -12.51
CA PHE A 271 7.46 3.62 -11.17
C PHE A 271 7.49 2.31 -10.40
N ILE A 272 7.48 2.42 -9.07
CA ILE A 272 7.16 1.32 -8.16
C ILE A 272 6.06 1.72 -7.19
N VAL A 273 5.23 0.74 -6.79
CA VAL A 273 4.13 0.92 -5.83
C VAL A 273 4.46 0.17 -4.56
N LEU A 274 4.49 0.87 -3.43
CA LEU A 274 4.94 0.31 -2.17
C LEU A 274 3.80 0.16 -1.16
N LYS A 275 3.78 -0.98 -0.47
CA LYS A 275 2.80 -1.34 0.56
C LYS A 275 3.56 -1.87 1.78
N PRO A 276 3.71 -1.10 2.86
CA PRO A 276 4.54 -1.53 4.00
C PRO A 276 4.19 -2.92 4.55
N SER A 277 2.91 -3.26 4.63
CA SER A 277 2.47 -4.60 5.08
C SER A 277 2.82 -5.75 4.13
N LEU A 278 3.29 -5.48 2.89
CA LEU A 278 3.69 -6.49 1.89
C LEU A 278 5.19 -6.45 1.56
N HIS A 279 5.88 -5.34 1.86
CA HIS A 279 7.27 -5.10 1.44
C HIS A 279 8.28 -5.05 2.60
N GLY A 280 7.96 -5.66 3.75
CA GLY A 280 8.86 -5.73 4.90
C GLY A 280 8.81 -4.52 5.82
N GLY A 281 7.61 -3.98 6.05
CA GLY A 281 7.38 -2.85 6.94
C GLY A 281 7.91 -1.53 6.38
N PHE A 282 8.15 -0.59 7.26
CA PHE A 282 8.77 0.70 6.91
C PHE A 282 10.21 0.52 6.44
N THR A 283 10.97 -0.32 7.12
CA THR A 283 12.38 -0.57 6.76
C THR A 283 12.50 -1.16 5.37
N GLY A 284 11.68 -2.17 5.03
CA GLY A 284 11.67 -2.76 3.69
C GLY A 284 11.28 -1.77 2.59
N CYS A 285 10.30 -0.89 2.87
CA CYS A 285 9.94 0.20 1.96
C CYS A 285 11.03 1.25 1.82
N GLN A 286 11.76 1.60 2.90
CA GLN A 286 12.90 2.52 2.83
C GLN A 286 14.00 2.00 1.91
N GLU A 287 14.29 0.70 1.96
CA GLU A 287 15.26 0.07 1.05
C GLU A 287 14.81 0.18 -0.42
N TRP A 288 13.54 -0.13 -0.71
CA TRP A 288 12.97 0.03 -2.05
C TRP A 288 13.02 1.47 -2.54
N ILE A 289 12.66 2.44 -1.69
CA ILE A 289 12.69 3.87 -2.02
C ILE A 289 14.12 4.30 -2.36
N LYS A 290 15.09 3.95 -1.51
CA LYS A 290 16.50 4.29 -1.72
C LYS A 290 17.04 3.72 -3.04
N LEU A 291 16.72 2.47 -3.35
CA LEU A 291 17.10 1.84 -4.60
C LEU A 291 16.42 2.52 -5.79
N ALA A 292 15.10 2.72 -5.74
CA ALA A 292 14.33 3.37 -6.80
C ALA A 292 14.91 4.75 -7.12
N GLU A 293 15.12 5.59 -6.12
CA GLU A 293 15.70 6.93 -6.28
C GLU A 293 17.11 6.89 -6.88
N SER A 294 17.94 5.90 -6.50
CA SER A 294 19.29 5.74 -7.07
C SER A 294 19.30 5.37 -8.56
N TYR A 295 18.22 4.77 -9.06
CA TYR A 295 18.01 4.42 -10.47
C TYR A 295 17.10 5.41 -11.21
N GLY A 296 16.69 6.52 -10.57
CA GLY A 296 15.77 7.49 -11.17
C GLY A 296 14.34 6.98 -11.36
N ILE A 297 13.96 5.92 -10.64
CA ILE A 297 12.62 5.33 -10.63
C ILE A 297 11.77 6.07 -9.60
N ALA A 298 10.63 6.61 -10.02
CA ALA A 298 9.72 7.27 -9.11
C ALA A 298 8.84 6.23 -8.36
N TRP A 299 8.21 6.65 -7.28
CA TRP A 299 7.45 5.74 -6.42
C TRP A 299 6.27 6.43 -5.75
N TRP A 300 5.29 5.64 -5.33
CA TRP A 300 4.27 6.07 -4.39
C TRP A 300 3.92 4.94 -3.42
N LEU A 301 3.42 5.33 -2.26
CA LEU A 301 2.88 4.41 -1.26
C LEU A 301 1.38 4.23 -1.47
N THR A 302 0.92 3.02 -1.20
CA THR A 302 -0.51 2.70 -1.20
C THR A 302 -0.84 1.81 0.00
N SER A 303 -2.07 1.90 0.46
CA SER A 303 -2.62 0.98 1.46
C SER A 303 -2.80 -0.42 0.85
N ALA A 304 -2.51 -1.44 1.64
CA ALA A 304 -2.94 -2.82 1.42
C ALA A 304 -4.24 -3.11 2.20
N LEU A 305 -5.15 -2.16 2.19
CA LEU A 305 -6.47 -2.25 2.84
C LEU A 305 -6.36 -2.38 4.36
N GLU A 306 -5.41 -1.72 4.98
CA GLU A 306 -5.27 -1.66 6.43
C GLU A 306 -6.51 -1.03 7.09
N SER A 307 -6.72 -1.34 8.37
CA SER A 307 -7.65 -0.58 9.21
C SER A 307 -7.16 0.86 9.42
N SER A 308 -7.92 1.66 10.14
CA SER A 308 -7.50 3.02 10.50
C SER A 308 -6.16 3.05 11.25
N ILE A 309 -5.80 1.99 11.99
CA ILE A 309 -4.54 1.89 12.72
C ILE A 309 -3.36 1.80 11.73
N GLY A 310 -3.40 0.82 10.83
CA GLY A 310 -2.33 0.63 9.85
C GLY A 310 -2.30 1.75 8.80
N LEU A 311 -3.46 2.24 8.35
CA LEU A 311 -3.52 3.36 7.41
C LEU A 311 -2.89 4.64 7.99
N ASN A 312 -3.12 4.92 9.29
CA ASN A 312 -2.46 6.04 9.99
C ASN A 312 -0.94 5.88 9.96
N ALA A 313 -0.45 4.68 10.22
CA ALA A 313 0.97 4.37 10.20
C ALA A 313 1.59 4.56 8.81
N VAL A 314 0.92 4.05 7.75
CA VAL A 314 1.35 4.23 6.35
C VAL A 314 1.33 5.70 5.95
N ALA A 315 0.27 6.45 6.31
CA ALA A 315 0.14 7.87 5.98
C ALA A 315 1.27 8.71 6.61
N GLN A 316 1.55 8.50 7.90
CA GLN A 316 2.61 9.23 8.58
C GLN A 316 4.00 8.86 8.04
N PHE A 317 4.25 7.59 7.73
CA PHE A 317 5.47 7.17 7.05
C PHE A 317 5.64 7.85 5.70
N THR A 318 4.57 7.86 4.88
CA THR A 318 4.56 8.55 3.59
C THR A 318 4.97 10.01 3.72
N ALA A 319 4.46 10.69 4.73
CA ALA A 319 4.70 12.11 4.98
C ALA A 319 6.12 12.45 5.45
N THR A 320 6.96 11.44 5.74
CA THR A 320 8.39 11.68 6.03
C THR A 320 9.18 12.01 4.76
N TYR A 321 8.59 11.77 3.58
CA TYR A 321 9.21 12.04 2.30
C TYR A 321 8.60 13.27 1.62
N GLN A 322 9.41 13.96 0.83
CA GLN A 322 8.96 15.02 -0.07
C GLN A 322 8.56 14.41 -1.42
N ASN A 323 7.37 13.84 -1.48
CA ASN A 323 6.83 13.21 -2.68
C ASN A 323 5.48 13.83 -3.01
N ASP A 324 5.42 14.57 -4.12
CA ASP A 324 4.22 15.29 -4.55
C ASP A 324 3.29 14.41 -5.42
N LEU A 325 3.69 13.17 -5.74
CA LEU A 325 2.82 12.25 -6.46
C LEU A 325 1.62 11.86 -5.60
N PRO A 326 0.40 11.82 -6.16
CA PRO A 326 -0.76 11.33 -5.43
C PRO A 326 -0.58 9.88 -4.96
N GLN A 327 -0.78 9.67 -3.66
CA GLN A 327 -0.58 8.40 -2.97
C GLN A 327 -1.86 7.57 -2.95
N GLY A 328 -1.76 6.25 -2.77
CA GLY A 328 -2.91 5.34 -2.73
C GLY A 328 -3.49 5.16 -1.31
N LEU A 329 -3.78 6.23 -0.58
CA LEU A 329 -4.14 6.21 0.83
C LEU A 329 -5.61 6.53 1.13
N GLY A 330 -6.47 6.47 0.13
CA GLY A 330 -7.90 6.81 0.27
C GLY A 330 -8.80 5.67 0.78
N THR A 331 -8.26 4.67 1.46
CA THR A 331 -8.98 3.43 1.84
C THR A 331 -9.65 3.45 3.21
N GLY A 332 -9.47 4.48 4.02
CA GLY A 332 -9.98 4.55 5.41
C GLY A 332 -11.50 4.40 5.56
N GLY A 333 -12.26 4.75 4.52
CA GLY A 333 -13.72 4.69 4.50
C GLY A 333 -14.34 3.35 4.08
N LEU A 334 -13.57 2.30 3.82
CA LEU A 334 -14.05 1.05 3.21
C LEU A 334 -14.88 0.17 4.15
N TYR A 335 -14.69 0.24 5.47
CA TYR A 335 -15.23 -0.71 6.42
C TYR A 335 -16.38 -0.16 7.25
N THR A 336 -17.31 -1.06 7.66
CA THR A 336 -18.42 -0.74 8.54
C THR A 336 -18.02 -0.70 10.02
N ASN A 337 -16.96 -1.46 10.37
CA ASN A 337 -16.49 -1.69 11.74
C ASN A 337 -15.00 -1.30 11.91
N ASN A 338 -14.57 -0.24 11.23
CA ASN A 338 -13.21 0.28 11.37
C ASN A 338 -12.98 0.88 12.76
N PHE A 339 -11.72 1.09 13.12
CA PHE A 339 -11.35 1.84 14.32
C PHE A 339 -11.58 3.35 14.12
N GLU A 340 -11.70 4.09 15.21
CA GLU A 340 -11.67 5.56 15.16
C GLU A 340 -10.40 6.04 14.44
N SER A 341 -10.53 7.13 13.70
CA SER A 341 -9.46 7.66 12.86
C SER A 341 -9.32 9.17 13.03
N SER A 342 -8.08 9.61 13.16
CA SER A 342 -7.71 11.03 13.01
C SER A 342 -7.51 11.45 11.55
N LEU A 343 -7.67 10.52 10.59
CA LEU A 343 -7.48 10.78 9.16
C LEU A 343 -8.80 11.15 8.49
N VAL A 344 -8.78 12.21 7.70
CA VAL A 344 -9.92 12.69 6.91
C VAL A 344 -9.51 12.86 5.46
N VAL A 345 -10.37 12.36 4.55
CA VAL A 345 -10.24 12.54 3.11
C VAL A 345 -11.17 13.65 2.66
N ALA A 346 -10.63 14.69 2.04
CA ALA A 346 -11.38 15.77 1.44
C ALA A 346 -10.63 16.36 0.24
N ASN A 347 -11.34 16.67 -0.84
CA ASN A 347 -10.78 17.33 -2.03
C ASN A 347 -9.52 16.63 -2.59
N GLY A 348 -9.53 15.29 -2.66
CA GLY A 348 -8.38 14.52 -3.12
C GLY A 348 -7.15 14.59 -2.22
N GLN A 349 -7.32 15.01 -0.97
CA GLN A 349 -6.26 15.12 0.03
C GLN A 349 -6.58 14.25 1.25
N LEU A 350 -5.54 13.67 1.85
CA LEU A 350 -5.59 13.02 3.15
C LEU A 350 -4.98 13.96 4.19
N SER A 351 -5.72 14.26 5.23
CA SER A 351 -5.30 15.16 6.32
C SER A 351 -5.42 14.47 7.67
N MET A 352 -4.61 14.88 8.63
CA MET A 352 -4.75 14.52 10.03
C MET A 352 -5.50 15.64 10.77
N ILE A 353 -6.50 15.27 11.62
CA ILE A 353 -7.34 16.19 12.40
C ILE A 353 -7.14 16.06 13.89
#